data_8a3f2c35edbd34545439f5e50de6391d
#
_entry.id   8a3f2c35edbd34545439f5e50de6391d
#
_cell.length_a   1.000
_cell.length_b   1.000
_cell.length_c   1.000
_cell.angle_alpha   90.00
_cell.angle_beta   90.00
_cell.angle_gamma   90.00
#
_symmetry.space_group_name_H-M   'P 1'
#
loop_
_entity.id
_entity.type
_entity.pdbx_description
1 polymer ?
#
loop_
_entity_poly.entity_id
_entity_poly.type
_entity_poly.pdbx_seq_one_letter_code
_entity_poly.pdbx_strand_id
1 'polypeptide(L)'
;MTDNMKTARFVKKCDWGTGDVRLYELSELVEYDKPWDEDDPPAKKTKFVAVSATLVYLSGPETFIFPADENGEVIDWGELHGSYSGGLSHIEALEGAGFQVVEGNNER
;
A
#
# COMPACT_ATOMS: atom_id res chain seq x y z
N MET A 1 7.48 -26.62 -3.42
CA MET A 1 7.29 -25.90 -2.98
C MET A 1 6.62 -24.93 -3.34
N THR A 2 6.03 -24.38 -3.16
CA THR A 2 5.45 -23.56 -3.52
C THR A 2 5.38 -22.50 -3.03
N ASP A 3 5.32 -21.80 -3.44
CA ASP A 3 5.41 -20.80 -3.08
C ASP A 3 4.35 -20.03 -2.95
N ASN A 4 3.79 -19.72 -2.14
CA ASN A 4 2.78 -18.82 -1.92
C ASN A 4 3.32 -17.46 -1.76
N MET A 5 4.21 -17.08 -2.60
CA MET A 5 4.82 -15.80 -2.49
C MET A 5 3.82 -14.73 -2.87
N LYS A 6 3.61 -13.76 -2.00
CA LYS A 6 2.75 -12.64 -2.29
C LYS A 6 3.54 -11.60 -3.06
N THR A 7 2.94 -11.02 -4.08
CA THR A 7 3.64 -10.04 -4.90
C THR A 7 2.85 -8.76 -5.03
N ALA A 8 3.57 -7.66 -5.28
CA ALA A 8 2.99 -6.37 -5.54
C ALA A 8 3.56 -5.87 -6.87
N ARG A 9 2.70 -5.48 -7.79
CA ARG A 9 3.13 -5.07 -9.12
C ARG A 9 2.81 -3.60 -9.32
N PHE A 10 3.80 -2.83 -9.74
CA PHE A 10 3.61 -1.40 -9.99
C PHE A 10 2.60 -1.20 -11.12
N VAL A 11 1.65 -0.30 -10.91
CA VAL A 11 0.65 0.02 -11.90
C VAL A 11 0.89 1.40 -12.49
N LYS A 12 0.99 2.42 -11.66
CA LYS A 12 1.20 3.78 -12.15
C LYS A 12 1.53 4.71 -11.00
N LYS A 13 2.04 5.88 -11.34
CA LYS A 13 2.24 6.93 -10.34
C LYS A 13 0.93 7.69 -10.21
N CYS A 14 0.67 8.16 -9.02
CA CYS A 14 -0.56 8.88 -8.73
C CYS A 14 -0.27 10.37 -8.60
N ASP A 15 -1.27 11.19 -8.90
CA ASP A 15 -1.10 12.63 -8.89
C ASP A 15 -1.57 13.31 -7.64
N TRP A 16 -1.84 12.60 -6.58
CA TRP A 16 -2.35 13.23 -5.38
C TRP A 16 -1.31 13.15 -4.27
N GLY A 17 -1.49 13.96 -3.26
CA GLY A 17 -0.60 13.94 -2.13
C GLY A 17 0.62 14.81 -2.35
N THR A 18 1.46 14.92 -1.34
CA THR A 18 2.62 15.78 -1.39
C THR A 18 3.91 15.02 -1.61
N GLY A 19 3.87 13.71 -1.67
CA GLY A 19 5.05 12.91 -1.87
C GLY A 19 4.97 12.12 -3.15
N ASP A 20 5.75 11.06 -3.22
CA ASP A 20 5.77 10.19 -4.39
C ASP A 20 4.77 9.07 -4.12
N VAL A 21 3.63 9.12 -4.73
CA VAL A 21 2.57 8.15 -4.51
C VAL A 21 2.48 7.22 -5.70
N ARG A 22 2.49 5.92 -5.42
CA ARG A 22 2.47 4.91 -6.48
C ARG A 22 1.40 3.87 -6.19
N LEU A 23 0.70 3.44 -7.24
CA LEU A 23 -0.34 2.43 -7.12
C LEU A 23 0.23 1.07 -7.46
N TYR A 24 -0.05 0.10 -6.60
CA TYR A 24 0.39 -1.28 -6.81
C TYR A 24 -0.80 -2.22 -6.78
N GLU A 25 -0.74 -3.25 -7.59
CA GLU A 25 -1.74 -4.31 -7.57
C GLU A 25 -1.14 -5.51 -6.86
N LEU A 26 -1.83 -6.02 -5.88
CA LEU A 26 -1.33 -7.12 -5.06
C LEU A 26 -1.82 -8.45 -5.61
N SER A 27 -1.06 -9.51 -5.34
CA SER A 27 -1.44 -10.84 -5.79
C SER A 27 -2.59 -11.41 -4.99
N GLU A 28 -2.90 -10.82 -3.84
CA GLU A 28 -4.04 -11.28 -3.07
C GLU A 28 -4.66 -10.11 -2.36
N LEU A 29 -5.86 -10.30 -1.85
CA LEU A 29 -6.60 -9.24 -1.19
C LEU A 29 -6.04 -8.94 0.18
N VAL A 30 -6.08 -7.66 0.56
CA VAL A 30 -5.74 -7.25 1.92
C VAL A 30 -6.98 -6.67 2.56
N GLU A 31 -7.08 -6.82 3.87
CA GLU A 31 -8.24 -6.35 4.60
C GLU A 31 -8.00 -4.97 5.15
N TYR A 32 -9.02 -4.14 5.13
CA TYR A 32 -8.96 -2.82 5.72
C TYR A 32 -10.29 -2.54 6.39
N ASP A 33 -10.33 -1.48 7.25
CA ASP A 33 -11.54 -1.10 7.95
C ASP A 33 -12.08 -2.29 8.73
N LYS A 34 -11.19 -2.92 9.51
CA LYS A 34 -11.57 -4.12 10.24
C LYS A 34 -12.53 -3.78 11.37
N PRO A 35 -13.43 -4.70 11.69
CA PRO A 35 -14.42 -4.42 12.74
C PRO A 35 -13.79 -4.32 14.11
N TRP A 36 -14.39 -3.48 14.97
CA TRP A 36 -13.93 -3.34 16.33
C TRP A 36 -14.65 -4.32 17.23
N ASP A 37 -15.88 -4.70 16.89
CA ASP A 37 -16.61 -5.69 17.68
C ASP A 37 -17.54 -6.45 16.77
N GLU A 38 -18.33 -7.35 17.34
CA GLU A 38 -19.13 -8.25 16.53
C GLU A 38 -20.22 -7.57 15.79
N ASP A 39 -20.66 -6.42 16.25
CA ASP A 39 -21.77 -5.75 15.58
C ASP A 39 -21.33 -4.91 14.41
N ASP A 40 -20.04 -4.74 14.23
CA ASP A 40 -19.54 -3.95 13.11
C ASP A 40 -19.57 -4.78 11.83
N PRO A 41 -19.65 -4.12 10.68
CA PRO A 41 -19.61 -4.87 9.43
C PRO A 41 -18.25 -5.56 9.27
N PRO A 42 -18.21 -6.64 8.51
CA PRO A 42 -16.94 -7.35 8.32
C PRO A 42 -15.93 -6.49 7.61
N ALA A 43 -14.66 -6.84 7.75
CA ALA A 43 -13.60 -6.11 7.10
C ALA A 43 -13.81 -6.09 5.59
N LYS A 44 -13.42 -4.98 4.98
CA LYS A 44 -13.47 -4.87 3.53
C LYS A 44 -12.13 -5.31 2.97
N LYS A 45 -12.08 -5.60 1.69
CA LYS A 45 -10.87 -6.11 1.06
C LYS A 45 -10.60 -5.43 -0.25
N THR A 46 -9.35 -5.29 -0.58
CA THR A 46 -8.94 -4.77 -1.88
C THR A 46 -7.61 -5.38 -2.26
N LYS A 47 -7.31 -5.42 -3.55
CA LYS A 47 -5.98 -5.86 -3.97
C LYS A 47 -5.17 -4.72 -4.55
N PHE A 48 -5.62 -3.49 -4.38
CA PHE A 48 -4.85 -2.33 -4.81
C PHE A 48 -4.44 -1.52 -3.60
N VAL A 49 -3.22 -1.03 -3.60
CA VAL A 49 -2.75 -0.17 -2.53
C VAL A 49 -2.02 1.02 -3.13
N ALA A 50 -2.15 2.17 -2.48
CA ALA A 50 -1.38 3.35 -2.84
C ALA A 50 -0.29 3.50 -1.81
N VAL A 51 0.96 3.53 -2.24
CA VAL A 51 2.08 3.66 -1.34
C VAL A 51 2.63 5.07 -1.48
N SER A 52 2.60 5.82 -0.40
CA SER A 52 2.97 7.22 -0.39
C SER A 52 4.27 7.41 0.38
N ALA A 53 5.30 7.88 -0.28
CA ALA A 53 6.57 8.18 0.37
C ALA A 53 6.69 9.70 0.45
N THR A 54 6.66 10.25 1.64
CA THR A 54 6.59 11.69 1.80
C THR A 54 7.38 12.15 3.01
N LEU A 55 7.81 13.41 2.98
CA LEU A 55 8.47 14.02 4.12
C LEU A 55 7.41 14.71 4.95
N VAL A 56 7.30 14.29 6.19
CA VAL A 56 6.31 14.86 7.10
C VAL A 56 7.03 15.86 7.99
N TYR A 57 6.46 17.06 8.11
CA TYR A 57 7.07 18.12 8.89
C TYR A 57 7.27 17.64 10.33
N LEU A 58 8.47 17.79 10.82
CA LEU A 58 8.87 17.39 12.17
C LEU A 58 9.04 15.88 12.36
N SER A 59 8.36 15.05 11.57
CA SER A 59 8.54 13.61 11.70
C SER A 59 9.57 13.06 10.75
N GLY A 60 9.83 13.77 9.66
CA GLY A 60 10.82 13.31 8.70
C GLY A 60 10.24 12.40 7.64
N PRO A 61 11.06 11.57 7.03
CA PRO A 61 10.57 10.71 5.94
C PRO A 61 9.68 9.60 6.45
N GLU A 62 8.56 9.38 5.77
CA GLU A 62 7.63 8.32 6.14
C GLU A 62 7.03 7.72 4.88
N THR A 63 6.77 6.44 4.94
CA THR A 63 6.14 5.73 3.83
C THR A 63 4.90 5.03 4.34
N PHE A 64 3.77 5.33 3.73
CA PHE A 64 2.49 4.80 4.16
C PHE A 64 1.87 3.95 3.07
N ILE A 65 1.15 2.91 3.46
CA ILE A 65 0.40 2.06 2.54
C ILE A 65 -1.08 2.24 2.87
N PHE A 66 -1.86 2.67 1.88
CA PHE A 66 -3.30 2.85 2.06
C PHE A 66 -4.06 1.98 1.07
N PRO A 67 -5.21 1.45 1.47
CA PRO A 67 -6.03 0.70 0.51
C PRO A 67 -6.57 1.63 -0.57
N ALA A 68 -6.55 1.17 -1.79
CA ALA A 68 -6.95 1.99 -2.94
C ALA A 68 -7.81 1.18 -3.90
N ASP A 69 -8.40 1.88 -4.86
CA ASP A 69 -9.17 1.20 -5.90
C ASP A 69 -8.30 1.08 -7.15
N GLU A 70 -8.86 0.51 -8.19
CA GLU A 70 -8.08 0.24 -9.39
C GLU A 70 -7.68 1.52 -10.11
N ASN A 71 -8.28 2.64 -9.77
CA ASN A 71 -7.92 3.92 -10.36
C ASN A 71 -6.85 4.66 -9.57
N GLY A 72 -6.45 4.14 -8.44
CA GLY A 72 -5.43 4.78 -7.63
C GLY A 72 -5.96 5.73 -6.60
N GLU A 73 -7.27 5.72 -6.35
CA GLU A 73 -7.84 6.58 -5.32
C GLU A 73 -7.88 5.85 -4.01
N VAL A 74 -7.49 6.54 -2.95
CA VAL A 74 -7.49 5.94 -1.62
C VAL A 74 -8.94 5.79 -1.16
N ILE A 75 -9.28 4.57 -0.74
CA ILE A 75 -10.64 4.28 -0.30
C ILE A 75 -10.75 4.22 1.21
N ASP A 76 -9.63 4.27 1.92
CA ASP A 76 -9.65 4.33 3.37
C ASP A 76 -8.30 4.85 3.81
N TRP A 77 -8.29 5.85 4.68
CA TRP A 77 -7.04 6.47 5.08
C TRP A 77 -6.36 5.79 6.26
N GLY A 78 -6.85 4.61 6.65
CA GLY A 78 -6.17 3.82 7.68
C GLY A 78 -4.93 3.19 7.10
N GLU A 79 -3.80 3.35 7.75
CA GLU A 79 -2.55 2.81 7.26
C GLU A 79 -2.54 1.30 7.37
N LEU A 80 -2.04 0.64 6.35
CA LEU A 80 -1.93 -0.80 6.37
C LEU A 80 -0.58 -1.22 6.92
N HIS A 81 -0.49 -2.49 7.26
CA HIS A 81 0.76 -3.06 7.75
C HIS A 81 1.84 -2.86 6.70
N GLY A 82 3.02 -2.48 7.13
CA GLY A 82 4.12 -2.19 6.24
C GLY A 82 4.46 -0.70 6.18
N SER A 83 3.52 0.16 6.60
CA SER A 83 3.83 1.58 6.70
C SER A 83 4.93 1.79 7.73
N TYR A 84 5.87 2.68 7.47
CA TYR A 84 6.97 2.84 8.40
C TYR A 84 7.53 4.27 8.35
N SER A 85 8.24 4.63 9.38
CA SER A 85 8.87 5.95 9.50
C SER A 85 10.37 5.79 9.31
N GLY A 86 11.01 6.86 8.91
CA GLY A 86 12.46 6.85 8.82
C GLY A 86 13.01 6.62 7.44
N GLY A 87 12.16 6.45 6.45
CA GLY A 87 12.63 6.22 5.09
C GLY A 87 11.59 6.48 4.05
N LEU A 88 12.03 6.58 2.83
CA LEU A 88 11.17 6.82 1.68
C LEU A 88 11.40 5.70 0.67
N SER A 89 10.80 4.56 0.91
CA SER A 89 10.98 3.44 -0.01
C SER A 89 9.69 2.66 -0.14
N HIS A 90 9.06 2.76 -1.31
CA HIS A 90 7.86 2.00 -1.59
C HIS A 90 8.14 0.51 -1.51
N ILE A 91 9.31 0.10 -1.97
CA ILE A 91 9.65 -1.31 -2.00
C ILE A 91 9.81 -1.85 -0.58
N GLU A 92 10.52 -1.11 0.28
CA GLU A 92 10.72 -1.59 1.63
C GLU A 92 9.40 -1.68 2.39
N ALA A 93 8.49 -0.74 2.16
CA ALA A 93 7.21 -0.77 2.82
C ALA A 93 6.42 -2.01 2.38
N LEU A 94 6.39 -2.30 1.09
CA LEU A 94 5.66 -3.46 0.60
C LEU A 94 6.31 -4.75 1.06
N GLU A 95 7.63 -4.81 1.12
CA GLU A 95 8.30 -5.99 1.62
C GLU A 95 8.02 -6.18 3.10
N GLY A 96 7.94 -5.10 3.86
CA GLY A 96 7.57 -5.18 5.26
C GLY A 96 6.15 -5.67 5.46
N ALA A 97 5.30 -5.46 4.47
CA ALA A 97 3.94 -5.95 4.52
C ALA A 97 3.83 -7.40 4.06
N GLY A 98 4.93 -7.98 3.59
CA GLY A 98 4.91 -9.38 3.18
C GLY A 98 4.80 -9.58 1.69
N PHE A 99 4.98 -8.53 0.87
CA PHE A 99 4.85 -8.64 -0.56
C PHE A 99 6.20 -8.40 -1.22
N GLN A 100 6.51 -9.19 -2.23
CA GLN A 100 7.70 -8.98 -3.03
C GLN A 100 7.32 -8.11 -4.22
N VAL A 101 8.03 -7.02 -4.42
CA VAL A 101 7.72 -6.12 -5.52
C VAL A 101 8.28 -6.71 -6.82
N VAL A 102 7.41 -6.80 -7.83
CA VAL A 102 7.82 -7.31 -9.13
C VAL A 102 7.66 -6.16 -10.13
N GLU A 103 8.41 -6.23 -11.22
CA GLU A 103 8.35 -5.19 -12.19
C GLU A 103 7.04 -5.19 -12.90
N GLY A 104 6.40 -4.04 -12.98
CA GLY A 104 5.27 -3.89 -13.81
C GLY A 104 5.71 -3.45 -15.16
N ASN A 105 4.75 -2.97 -15.97
CA ASN A 105 5.07 -2.52 -17.26
C ASN A 105 5.57 -1.16 -17.20
N ASN A 106 6.76 -0.94 -17.66
CA ASN A 106 7.20 0.36 -17.85
C ASN A 106 7.16 1.25 -16.72
N GLU A 107 7.69 0.85 -15.66
CA GLU A 107 7.73 1.75 -14.67
C GLU A 107 8.79 2.70 -14.79
N ARG A 108 9.47 2.79 -15.85
CA ARG A 108 10.46 3.74 -15.97
C ARG A 108 9.99 4.96 -16.55
#